data_f1d5e80eb8ce1f6b2a997dba04fa8b28
#
_entry.id   f1d5e80eb8ce1f6b2a997dba04fa8b28
#
_cell.length_a   1.000
_cell.length_b   1.000
_cell.length_c   1.000
_cell.angle_alpha   90.00
_cell.angle_beta   90.00
_cell.angle_gamma   90.00
#
_symmetry.space_group_name_H-M   'P 1'
#
loop_
_entity.id
_entity.type
_entity.pdbx_description
1 polymer ?
#
loop_
_entity_poly.entity_id
_entity_poly.type
_entity_poly.pdbx_seq_one_letter_code
_entity_poly.pdbx_strand_id
1 'polypeptide(L)'
;MKICAVLPVTTSGLQYNHETHELQETQKSQHNCSTMENDIKLKEEMLRNMSVESTRYNALLDLINREQNRWYNKTKTVLASPQHTGGCVEMHWLCYGIKCYYFIMDKRTWRECIQTCQNYSLSFLKIHDKDELKFLQDHIIRDSYWIGLSYNNKKKEWSWINNTPLNWDLVAMISLLKTGNCKYFSMTGLHDDDCGKRHLCICEKGIEKYPAPLCSANERSQSAL
;
A
#
# COMPACT_ATOMS: atom_id res chain seq x y z
N MET A 1 4.96 -38.12 -15.93
CA MET A 1 6.10 -38.47 -16.80
C MET A 1 7.15 -39.14 -15.94
N LYS A 2 7.43 -40.46 -16.13
CA LYS A 2 8.42 -41.19 -15.34
C LYS A 2 9.82 -40.77 -15.79
N ILE A 3 10.54 -40.02 -14.95
CA ILE A 3 11.86 -39.46 -15.26
C ILE A 3 13.01 -40.43 -14.94
N CYS A 4 12.71 -41.52 -14.19
CA CYS A 4 13.71 -42.48 -13.81
C CYS A 4 13.41 -43.86 -14.48
N ALA A 5 14.04 -44.11 -15.63
CA ALA A 5 14.03 -45.41 -16.26
C ALA A 5 15.33 -46.16 -15.94
N VAL A 6 15.24 -47.31 -15.35
CA VAL A 6 16.41 -48.19 -15.14
C VAL A 6 16.52 -49.10 -16.36
N LEU A 7 17.67 -49.03 -17.07
CA LEU A 7 17.98 -49.91 -18.18
C LEU A 7 18.43 -51.26 -17.63
N PRO A 8 18.02 -52.42 -18.23
CA PRO A 8 18.42 -53.74 -17.79
C PRO A 8 19.90 -53.97 -18.16
N VAL A 9 20.68 -54.49 -17.18
CA VAL A 9 22.06 -54.89 -17.37
C VAL A 9 22.06 -56.33 -17.93
N THR A 10 22.64 -56.50 -19.13
CA THR A 10 22.91 -57.84 -19.71
C THR A 10 24.24 -58.36 -19.22
N THR A 11 24.21 -59.50 -18.56
CA THR A 11 25.39 -60.19 -18.00
C THR A 11 26.16 -60.94 -19.06
N SER A 12 27.45 -60.63 -19.23
CA SER A 12 28.47 -61.57 -19.67
C SER A 12 29.76 -61.27 -18.90
N GLY A 13 30.24 -62.34 -18.26
CA GLY A 13 31.20 -62.27 -17.17
C GLY A 13 32.53 -61.58 -17.45
N LEU A 14 32.94 -60.87 -16.45
CA LEU A 14 34.30 -60.72 -15.94
C LEU A 14 34.33 -59.65 -14.81
N GLN A 15 34.78 -60.12 -13.64
CA GLN A 15 35.16 -59.34 -12.47
C GLN A 15 34.06 -58.90 -11.48
N TYR A 16 33.90 -59.68 -10.46
CA TYR A 16 33.09 -59.52 -9.27
C TYR A 16 33.22 -58.14 -8.58
N ASN A 17 34.35 -57.49 -8.68
CA ASN A 17 34.61 -56.15 -8.11
C ASN A 17 34.03 -54.98 -8.97
N HIS A 18 33.86 -55.19 -10.27
CA HIS A 18 33.30 -54.18 -11.16
C HIS A 18 31.76 -54.12 -11.04
N GLU A 19 31.15 -55.30 -10.96
CA GLU A 19 29.68 -55.42 -10.80
C GLU A 19 29.15 -54.83 -9.48
N THR A 20 29.92 -54.98 -8.38
CA THR A 20 29.53 -54.40 -7.08
C THR A 20 29.61 -52.91 -7.08
N HIS A 21 30.56 -52.29 -7.78
CA HIS A 21 30.69 -50.84 -7.90
C HIS A 21 29.58 -50.25 -8.77
N GLU A 22 29.27 -50.85 -9.91
CA GLU A 22 28.15 -50.42 -10.78
C GLU A 22 26.77 -50.57 -10.08
N LEU A 23 26.56 -51.64 -9.29
CA LEU A 23 25.38 -51.79 -8.47
C LEU A 23 25.24 -50.69 -7.40
N GLN A 24 26.35 -50.33 -6.75
CA GLN A 24 26.34 -49.26 -5.76
C GLN A 24 26.07 -47.88 -6.40
N GLU A 25 26.63 -47.57 -7.56
CA GLU A 25 26.38 -46.31 -8.28
C GLU A 25 24.91 -46.27 -8.78
N THR A 26 24.37 -47.35 -9.29
CA THR A 26 22.96 -47.38 -9.72
C THR A 26 22.01 -47.26 -8.54
N GLN A 27 22.26 -47.86 -7.39
CA GLN A 27 21.48 -47.74 -6.16
C GLN A 27 21.51 -46.28 -5.63
N LYS A 28 22.71 -45.65 -5.65
CA LYS A 28 22.89 -44.26 -5.25
C LYS A 28 22.15 -43.28 -6.19
N SER A 29 22.23 -43.54 -7.49
CA SER A 29 21.49 -42.79 -8.49
C SER A 29 19.96 -42.90 -8.33
N GLN A 30 19.48 -44.13 -8.04
CA GLN A 30 18.07 -44.38 -7.83
C GLN A 30 17.55 -43.73 -6.53
N HIS A 31 18.35 -43.74 -5.47
CA HIS A 31 18.03 -43.07 -4.21
C HIS A 31 17.95 -41.52 -4.43
N ASN A 32 18.93 -40.94 -5.12
CA ASN A 32 18.93 -39.51 -5.44
C ASN A 32 17.73 -39.12 -6.30
N CYS A 33 17.34 -39.98 -7.26
CA CYS A 33 16.18 -39.77 -8.12
C CYS A 33 14.87 -39.80 -7.32
N SER A 34 14.72 -40.75 -6.40
CA SER A 34 13.57 -40.81 -5.51
C SER A 34 13.46 -39.62 -4.57
N THR A 35 14.58 -39.17 -4.03
CA THR A 35 14.63 -37.96 -3.19
C THR A 35 14.21 -36.72 -3.98
N MET A 36 14.71 -36.56 -5.20
CA MET A 36 14.36 -35.45 -6.08
C MET A 36 12.87 -35.47 -6.52
N GLU A 37 12.30 -36.65 -6.76
CA GLU A 37 10.85 -36.80 -7.00
C GLU A 37 10.00 -36.34 -5.81
N ASN A 38 10.41 -36.69 -4.58
CA ASN A 38 9.72 -36.26 -3.37
C ASN A 38 9.82 -34.74 -3.17
N ASP A 39 10.99 -34.14 -3.40
CA ASP A 39 11.17 -32.69 -3.32
C ASP A 39 10.34 -31.94 -4.36
N ILE A 40 10.21 -32.48 -5.57
CA ILE A 40 9.36 -31.91 -6.62
C ILE A 40 7.89 -31.96 -6.18
N LYS A 41 7.41 -33.09 -5.66
CA LYS A 41 6.03 -33.22 -5.17
C LYS A 41 5.71 -32.22 -4.05
N LEU A 42 6.64 -32.08 -3.10
CA LEU A 42 6.49 -31.11 -2.00
C LEU A 42 6.42 -29.67 -2.51
N LYS A 43 7.29 -29.30 -3.45
CA LYS A 43 7.27 -27.96 -4.07
C LYS A 43 6.00 -27.71 -4.87
N GLU A 44 5.49 -28.69 -5.59
CA GLU A 44 4.23 -28.58 -6.33
C GLU A 44 3.03 -28.40 -5.38
N GLU A 45 3.03 -29.06 -4.23
CA GLU A 45 2.00 -28.88 -3.20
C GLU A 45 2.08 -27.48 -2.56
N MET A 46 3.27 -27.01 -2.24
CA MET A 46 3.47 -25.65 -1.73
C MET A 46 2.99 -24.58 -2.74
N LEU A 47 3.30 -24.76 -4.02
CA LEU A 47 2.84 -23.85 -5.09
C LEU A 47 1.32 -23.84 -5.22
N ARG A 48 0.68 -25.01 -5.12
CA ARG A 48 -0.80 -25.11 -5.12
C ARG A 48 -1.41 -24.38 -3.93
N ASN A 49 -0.87 -24.54 -2.74
CA ASN A 49 -1.34 -23.89 -1.53
C ASN A 49 -1.18 -22.37 -1.63
N MET A 50 -0.03 -21.88 -2.11
CA MET A 50 0.20 -20.43 -2.35
C MET A 50 -0.77 -19.87 -3.40
N SER A 51 -1.07 -20.61 -4.46
CA SER A 51 -2.03 -20.19 -5.48
C SER A 51 -3.45 -20.04 -4.93
N VAL A 52 -3.89 -20.98 -4.09
CA VAL A 52 -5.21 -20.92 -3.42
C VAL A 52 -5.28 -19.75 -2.48
N GLU A 53 -4.23 -19.49 -1.69
CA GLU A 53 -4.18 -18.38 -0.76
C GLU A 53 -4.16 -17.02 -1.48
N SER A 54 -3.40 -16.90 -2.57
CA SER A 54 -3.40 -15.72 -3.44
C SER A 54 -4.79 -15.44 -4.03
N THR A 55 -5.49 -16.49 -4.46
CA THR A 55 -6.85 -16.35 -5.01
C THR A 55 -7.84 -15.86 -3.93
N ARG A 56 -7.73 -16.38 -2.71
CA ARG A 56 -8.55 -15.93 -1.57
C ARG A 56 -8.28 -14.48 -1.21
N TYR A 57 -7.00 -14.09 -1.19
CA TYR A 57 -6.59 -12.71 -0.93
C TYR A 57 -7.14 -11.74 -1.98
N ASN A 58 -7.01 -12.08 -3.26
CA ASN A 58 -7.55 -11.26 -4.36
C ASN A 58 -9.08 -11.14 -4.30
N ALA A 59 -9.79 -12.22 -3.98
CA ALA A 59 -11.24 -12.19 -3.79
C ALA A 59 -11.66 -11.27 -2.64
N LEU A 60 -10.88 -11.26 -1.53
CA LEU A 60 -11.12 -10.36 -0.40
C LEU A 60 -10.87 -8.91 -0.78
N LEU A 61 -9.79 -8.61 -1.51
CA LEU A 61 -9.51 -7.27 -2.03
C LEU A 61 -10.62 -6.77 -2.96
N ASP A 62 -11.12 -7.61 -3.85
CA ASP A 62 -12.23 -7.26 -4.73
C ASP A 62 -13.52 -6.97 -3.95
N LEU A 63 -13.74 -7.68 -2.86
CA LEU A 63 -14.90 -7.45 -2.00
C LEU A 63 -14.78 -6.12 -1.26
N ILE A 64 -13.60 -5.83 -0.71
CA ILE A 64 -13.30 -4.55 -0.06
C ILE A 64 -13.45 -3.40 -1.05
N ASN A 65 -12.89 -3.51 -2.24
CA ASN A 65 -12.97 -2.49 -3.28
C ASN A 65 -14.43 -2.25 -3.76
N ARG A 66 -15.22 -3.31 -3.87
CA ARG A 66 -16.67 -3.19 -4.21
C ARG A 66 -17.46 -2.48 -3.13
N GLU A 67 -17.26 -2.82 -1.86
CA GLU A 67 -17.93 -2.13 -0.75
C GLU A 67 -17.46 -0.67 -0.66
N GLN A 68 -16.18 -0.40 -0.86
CA GLN A 68 -15.62 0.94 -0.90
C GLN A 68 -16.23 1.80 -2.00
N ASN A 69 -16.34 1.26 -3.23
CA ASN A 69 -17.00 1.95 -4.34
C ASN A 69 -18.49 2.16 -4.11
N ARG A 70 -19.17 1.20 -3.49
CA ARG A 70 -20.59 1.32 -3.09
C ARG A 70 -20.79 2.46 -2.10
N TRP A 71 -19.90 2.59 -1.11
CA TRP A 71 -19.89 3.67 -0.14
C TRP A 71 -19.56 5.01 -0.80
N TYR A 72 -18.56 5.06 -1.65
CA TYR A 72 -18.18 6.25 -2.41
C TYR A 72 -19.38 6.80 -3.23
N ASN A 73 -20.07 5.95 -3.96
CA ASN A 73 -21.24 6.35 -4.75
C ASN A 73 -22.41 6.81 -3.89
N LYS A 74 -22.61 6.20 -2.72
CA LYS A 74 -23.65 6.58 -1.78
C LYS A 74 -23.37 7.93 -1.11
N THR A 75 -22.10 8.17 -0.70
CA THR A 75 -21.68 9.46 -0.12
C THR A 75 -21.65 10.58 -1.14
N LYS A 76 -21.27 10.31 -2.39
CA LYS A 76 -21.31 11.31 -3.47
C LYS A 76 -22.72 11.84 -3.71
N THR A 77 -23.73 11.00 -3.56
CA THR A 77 -25.16 11.40 -3.68
C THR A 77 -25.62 12.24 -2.49
N VAL A 78 -25.10 11.99 -1.29
CA VAL A 78 -25.40 12.76 -0.06
C VAL A 78 -24.68 14.11 -0.04
N LEU A 79 -23.45 14.15 -0.56
CA LEU A 79 -22.63 15.40 -0.64
C LEU A 79 -23.14 16.41 -1.67
N ALA A 80 -24.06 16.03 -2.57
CA ALA A 80 -24.71 16.94 -3.51
C ALA A 80 -25.82 17.80 -2.88
N SER A 81 -26.16 17.58 -1.61
CA SER A 81 -27.18 18.34 -0.88
C SER A 81 -26.58 18.96 0.38
N PRO A 82 -26.35 20.29 0.44
CA PRO A 82 -25.89 20.95 1.65
C PRO A 82 -27.03 21.04 2.66
N GLN A 83 -27.16 20.05 3.53
CA GLN A 83 -28.00 20.17 4.73
C GLN A 83 -27.11 20.61 5.89
N HIS A 84 -27.15 21.89 6.19
CA HIS A 84 -26.65 22.44 7.43
C HIS A 84 -27.47 21.90 8.61
N THR A 85 -26.99 20.88 9.26
CA THR A 85 -27.46 20.44 10.56
C THR A 85 -26.33 20.51 11.56
N GLY A 86 -26.29 21.60 12.30
CA GLY A 86 -25.58 21.76 13.57
C GLY A 86 -24.10 21.36 13.60
N GLY A 87 -23.18 22.33 13.47
CA GLY A 87 -21.83 22.29 14.04
C GLY A 87 -20.79 21.33 13.49
N CYS A 88 -21.14 20.38 12.64
CA CYS A 88 -20.21 19.46 12.02
C CYS A 88 -19.96 19.85 10.56
N VAL A 89 -18.71 20.08 10.21
CA VAL A 89 -18.32 20.34 8.81
C VAL A 89 -18.33 19.01 8.06
N GLU A 90 -19.18 18.91 7.05
CA GLU A 90 -19.18 17.80 6.11
C GLU A 90 -17.88 17.85 5.30
N MET A 91 -16.90 17.00 5.64
CA MET A 91 -15.64 16.92 4.91
C MET A 91 -15.74 15.90 3.78
N HIS A 92 -15.26 16.29 2.61
CA HIS A 92 -15.06 15.36 1.51
C HIS A 92 -14.00 14.32 1.88
N TRP A 93 -14.30 13.04 1.75
CA TRP A 93 -13.37 11.96 2.09
C TRP A 93 -13.50 10.79 1.11
N LEU A 94 -12.43 10.02 0.98
CA LEU A 94 -12.37 8.76 0.23
C LEU A 94 -11.46 7.77 0.95
N CYS A 95 -11.61 6.48 0.67
CA CYS A 95 -10.77 5.44 1.29
C CYS A 95 -10.11 4.56 0.24
N TYR A 96 -8.91 4.08 0.57
CA TYR A 96 -8.14 3.10 -0.19
C TYR A 96 -7.52 2.09 0.77
N GLY A 97 -7.85 0.81 0.59
CA GLY A 97 -7.45 -0.23 1.53
C GLY A 97 -7.97 0.06 2.95
N ILE A 98 -7.05 0.14 3.89
CA ILE A 98 -7.34 0.40 5.32
C ILE A 98 -7.16 1.87 5.71
N LYS A 99 -7.07 2.79 4.76
CA LYS A 99 -6.87 4.23 4.98
C LYS A 99 -7.99 5.04 4.37
N CYS A 100 -8.44 6.07 5.09
CA CYS A 100 -9.32 7.10 4.57
C CYS A 100 -8.61 8.44 4.52
N TYR A 101 -8.86 9.19 3.47
CA TYR A 101 -8.29 10.51 3.17
C TYR A 101 -9.38 11.56 3.27
N TYR A 102 -9.08 12.64 3.95
CA TYR A 102 -10.00 13.72 4.24
C TYR A 102 -9.48 15.00 3.61
N PHE A 103 -10.30 15.64 2.79
CA PHE A 103 -9.96 16.81 2.01
C PHE A 103 -10.48 18.07 2.70
N ILE A 104 -9.56 18.94 3.08
CA ILE A 104 -9.87 20.25 3.66
C ILE A 104 -9.84 21.26 2.52
N MET A 105 -10.99 21.78 2.16
CA MET A 105 -11.18 22.64 0.98
C MET A 105 -10.79 24.10 1.18
N ASP A 106 -10.30 24.46 2.37
CA ASP A 106 -9.72 25.77 2.65
C ASP A 106 -8.21 25.76 2.40
N LYS A 107 -7.72 26.71 1.61
CA LYS A 107 -6.28 26.87 1.35
C LYS A 107 -5.56 27.38 2.59
N ARG A 108 -4.54 26.67 3.03
CA ARG A 108 -3.78 26.88 4.25
C ARG A 108 -2.28 26.76 3.98
N THR A 109 -1.46 27.33 4.85
CA THR A 109 -0.02 27.05 4.88
C THR A 109 0.22 25.60 5.31
N TRP A 110 1.39 25.07 5.00
CA TRP A 110 1.75 23.68 5.36
C TRP A 110 1.61 23.43 6.87
N ARG A 111 2.04 24.39 7.71
CA ARG A 111 1.93 24.28 9.18
C ARG A 111 0.48 24.31 9.66
N GLU A 112 -0.35 25.17 9.06
CA GLU A 112 -1.77 25.24 9.36
C GLU A 112 -2.51 23.94 8.99
N CYS A 113 -2.10 23.28 7.88
CA CYS A 113 -2.63 21.96 7.52
C CYS A 113 -2.35 20.90 8.59
N ILE A 114 -1.13 20.86 9.15
CA ILE A 114 -0.79 19.96 10.26
C ILE A 114 -1.73 20.17 11.43
N GLN A 115 -1.88 21.42 11.87
CA GLN A 115 -2.74 21.77 13.01
C GLN A 115 -4.20 21.40 12.72
N THR A 116 -4.66 21.66 11.50
CA THR A 116 -6.03 21.33 11.11
C THR A 116 -6.27 19.81 11.14
N CYS A 117 -5.37 19.00 10.58
CA CYS A 117 -5.49 17.53 10.68
C CYS A 117 -5.53 17.08 12.15
N GLN A 118 -4.64 17.60 12.99
CA GLN A 118 -4.59 17.27 14.43
C GLN A 118 -5.87 17.66 15.17
N ASN A 119 -6.45 18.82 14.88
CA ASN A 119 -7.71 19.28 15.49
C ASN A 119 -8.88 18.32 15.21
N TYR A 120 -8.85 17.63 14.06
CA TYR A 120 -9.83 16.61 13.70
C TYR A 120 -9.43 15.19 14.14
N SER A 121 -8.36 15.04 14.93
CA SER A 121 -7.81 13.73 15.32
C SER A 121 -7.40 12.87 14.11
N LEU A 122 -6.90 13.54 13.08
CA LEU A 122 -6.36 12.94 11.86
C LEU A 122 -4.84 13.15 11.80
N SER A 123 -4.17 12.32 11.01
CA SER A 123 -2.77 12.51 10.64
C SER A 123 -2.66 13.30 9.34
N PHE A 124 -1.56 14.04 9.17
CA PHE A 124 -1.25 14.68 7.91
C PHE A 124 -0.79 13.60 6.91
N LEU A 125 -1.26 13.67 5.65
CA LEU A 125 -1.09 12.61 4.65
C LEU A 125 0.37 12.17 4.51
N LYS A 126 0.58 10.85 4.63
CA LYS A 126 1.81 10.16 4.26
C LYS A 126 1.49 9.11 3.19
N ILE A 127 2.10 9.26 2.01
CA ILE A 127 1.98 8.31 0.90
C ILE A 127 3.02 7.20 1.10
N HIS A 128 2.61 5.94 1.04
CA HIS A 128 3.47 4.79 1.31
C HIS A 128 4.12 4.22 0.05
N ASP A 129 3.38 4.20 -1.06
CA ASP A 129 3.81 3.59 -2.32
C ASP A 129 3.24 4.30 -3.55
N LYS A 130 3.61 3.79 -4.73
CA LYS A 130 3.16 4.32 -6.02
C LYS A 130 1.69 4.06 -6.30
N ASP A 131 1.14 2.96 -5.80
CA ASP A 131 -0.25 2.59 -6.05
C ASP A 131 -1.19 3.51 -5.27
N GLU A 132 -0.84 3.83 -4.03
CA GLU A 132 -1.53 4.84 -3.23
C GLU A 132 -1.44 6.23 -3.88
N LEU A 133 -0.26 6.62 -4.37
CA LEU A 133 -0.07 7.88 -5.09
C LEU A 133 -0.96 7.95 -6.33
N LYS A 134 -0.96 6.91 -7.14
CA LYS A 134 -1.78 6.83 -8.36
C LYS A 134 -3.26 6.86 -8.03
N PHE A 135 -3.69 6.10 -7.03
CA PHE A 135 -5.08 6.13 -6.57
C PHE A 135 -5.52 7.55 -6.20
N LEU A 136 -4.71 8.27 -5.42
CA LEU A 136 -5.02 9.65 -5.07
C LEU A 136 -5.07 10.55 -6.30
N GLN A 137 -4.14 10.41 -7.26
CA GLN A 137 -4.12 11.20 -8.50
C GLN A 137 -5.40 11.04 -9.33
N ASP A 138 -5.92 9.82 -9.39
CA ASP A 138 -7.13 9.49 -10.17
C ASP A 138 -8.42 10.03 -9.51
N HIS A 139 -8.38 10.36 -8.21
CA HIS A 139 -9.58 10.70 -7.43
C HIS A 139 -9.60 12.12 -6.86
N ILE A 140 -8.50 12.88 -6.97
CA ILE A 140 -8.48 14.27 -6.50
C ILE A 140 -9.14 15.23 -7.49
N ILE A 141 -9.68 16.31 -6.97
CA ILE A 141 -10.10 17.46 -7.77
C ILE A 141 -8.85 18.17 -8.32
N ARG A 142 -8.98 18.86 -9.46
CA ARG A 142 -7.87 19.62 -10.08
C ARG A 142 -7.44 20.80 -9.20
N ASP A 143 -6.69 20.53 -8.18
CA ASP A 143 -6.06 21.51 -7.29
C ASP A 143 -4.75 20.95 -6.73
N SER A 144 -4.12 21.67 -5.84
CA SER A 144 -2.89 21.31 -5.15
C SER A 144 -3.14 21.12 -3.66
N TYR A 145 -2.57 20.08 -3.09
CA TYR A 145 -2.81 19.65 -1.71
C TYR A 145 -1.51 19.46 -0.96
N TRP A 146 -1.34 20.14 0.15
CA TRP A 146 -0.23 19.90 1.06
C TRP A 146 -0.24 18.47 1.59
N ILE A 147 0.93 17.85 1.67
CA ILE A 147 1.15 16.53 2.27
C ILE A 147 2.22 16.60 3.37
N GLY A 148 2.33 15.57 4.20
CA GLY A 148 3.22 15.53 5.36
C GLY A 148 4.71 15.36 5.03
N LEU A 149 5.18 15.74 3.84
CA LEU A 149 6.56 15.58 3.40
C LEU A 149 7.25 16.95 3.34
N SER A 150 8.37 17.09 4.06
CA SER A 150 9.16 18.33 4.10
C SER A 150 10.66 18.07 4.04
N TYR A 151 11.41 19.06 3.65
CA TYR A 151 12.86 18.99 3.54
C TYR A 151 13.54 19.32 4.86
N ASN A 152 14.31 18.36 5.37
CA ASN A 152 15.14 18.57 6.56
C ASN A 152 16.47 19.20 6.16
N ASN A 153 16.62 20.50 6.42
CA ASN A 153 17.83 21.25 6.06
C ASN A 153 19.09 20.77 6.81
N LYS A 154 18.95 20.17 7.99
CA LYS A 154 20.08 19.65 8.78
C LYS A 154 20.61 18.34 8.18
N LYS A 155 19.71 17.44 7.80
CA LYS A 155 20.06 16.14 7.20
C LYS A 155 20.19 16.19 5.67
N LYS A 156 19.76 17.30 5.06
CA LYS A 156 19.72 17.48 3.59
C LYS A 156 18.91 16.42 2.87
N GLU A 157 17.80 16.01 3.45
CA GLU A 157 16.92 14.96 2.92
C GLU A 157 15.44 15.31 3.07
N TRP A 158 14.61 14.71 2.22
CA TRP A 158 13.16 14.73 2.37
C TRP A 158 12.73 13.72 3.42
N SER A 159 11.91 14.13 4.37
CA SER A 159 11.39 13.26 5.42
C SER A 159 9.91 13.56 5.70
N TRP A 160 9.19 12.53 6.07
CA TRP A 160 7.82 12.66 6.55
C TRP A 160 7.78 13.35 7.90
N ILE A 161 6.64 13.95 8.25
CA ILE A 161 6.44 14.70 9.50
C ILE A 161 6.78 13.89 10.77
N ASN A 162 6.67 12.57 10.71
CA ASN A 162 7.06 11.64 11.79
C ASN A 162 8.55 11.24 11.74
N ASN A 163 9.37 11.96 10.98
CA ASN A 163 10.80 11.69 10.76
C ASN A 163 11.11 10.34 10.10
N THR A 164 10.13 9.65 9.52
CA THR A 164 10.42 8.46 8.71
C THR A 164 10.99 8.87 7.35
N PRO A 165 11.99 8.14 6.84
CA PRO A 165 12.56 8.42 5.52
C PRO A 165 11.54 8.15 4.42
N LEU A 166 11.81 8.73 3.25
CA LEU A 166 11.04 8.48 2.05
C LEU A 166 11.33 7.07 1.52
N ASN A 167 10.32 6.37 1.03
CA ASN A 167 10.51 5.07 0.38
C ASN A 167 11.19 5.24 -0.98
N TRP A 168 12.04 4.29 -1.37
CA TRP A 168 12.79 4.30 -2.64
C TRP A 168 11.89 4.48 -3.85
N ASP A 169 10.73 3.85 -3.86
CA ASP A 169 9.78 3.94 -4.96
C ASP A 169 9.24 5.36 -5.17
N LEU A 170 9.13 6.14 -4.11
CA LEU A 170 8.69 7.53 -4.16
C LEU A 170 9.85 8.50 -4.45
N VAL A 171 11.08 8.15 -4.06
CA VAL A 171 12.27 8.98 -4.36
C VAL A 171 12.41 9.21 -5.85
N ALA A 172 12.18 8.17 -6.66
CA ALA A 172 12.25 8.25 -8.12
C ALA A 172 11.19 9.18 -8.74
N MET A 173 10.12 9.51 -8.01
CA MET A 173 9.02 10.37 -8.45
C MET A 173 9.16 11.84 -7.99
N ILE A 174 10.16 12.13 -7.17
CA ILE A 174 10.45 13.48 -6.69
C ILE A 174 11.43 14.15 -7.64
N SER A 175 11.08 15.37 -8.07
CA SER A 175 12.00 16.19 -8.85
C SER A 175 13.33 16.39 -8.11
N LEU A 176 14.45 16.22 -8.83
CA LEU A 176 15.80 16.50 -8.33
C LEU A 176 16.03 18.00 -8.06
N LEU A 177 15.28 18.87 -8.75
CA LEU A 177 15.33 20.32 -8.55
C LEU A 177 14.42 20.67 -7.38
N LYS A 178 15.02 21.13 -6.30
CA LYS A 178 14.33 21.62 -5.13
C LYS A 178 13.98 23.09 -5.32
N THR A 179 12.71 23.43 -5.36
CA THR A 179 12.21 24.82 -5.47
C THR A 179 11.62 25.33 -4.15
N GLY A 180 11.25 24.42 -3.23
CA GLY A 180 10.69 24.72 -1.92
C GLY A 180 11.10 23.74 -0.84
N ASN A 181 10.55 23.90 0.35
CA ASN A 181 10.85 23.05 1.51
C ASN A 181 9.69 22.14 1.94
N CYS A 182 8.51 22.27 1.35
CA CYS A 182 7.33 21.45 1.66
C CYS A 182 6.76 20.88 0.38
N LYS A 183 6.30 19.62 0.43
CA LYS A 183 5.71 18.94 -0.73
C LYS A 183 4.20 19.11 -0.76
N TYR A 184 3.70 19.38 -1.94
CA TYR A 184 2.30 19.29 -2.26
C TYR A 184 2.07 18.22 -3.36
N PHE A 185 0.87 17.76 -3.43
CA PHE A 185 0.40 16.74 -4.34
C PHE A 185 -0.62 17.34 -5.29
N SER A 186 -0.55 16.97 -6.57
CA SER A 186 -1.52 17.36 -7.60
C SER A 186 -1.76 16.21 -8.59
N MET A 187 -2.65 16.40 -9.54
CA MET A 187 -2.88 15.42 -10.61
C MET A 187 -1.61 15.12 -11.42
N THR A 188 -0.64 16.04 -11.46
CA THR A 188 0.61 15.86 -12.20
C THR A 188 1.73 15.24 -11.37
N GLY A 189 1.49 14.98 -10.09
CA GLY A 189 2.45 14.31 -9.20
C GLY A 189 2.81 15.10 -7.95
N LEU A 190 4.01 14.81 -7.43
CA LEU A 190 4.58 15.43 -6.24
C LEU A 190 5.47 16.62 -6.63
N HIS A 191 5.13 17.77 -6.13
CA HIS A 191 5.85 19.03 -6.34
C HIS A 191 6.26 19.65 -5.00
N ASP A 192 7.13 20.64 -5.02
CA ASP A 192 7.52 21.37 -3.83
C ASP A 192 7.29 22.88 -3.98
N ASP A 193 7.02 23.51 -2.85
CA ASP A 193 6.81 24.94 -2.78
C ASP A 193 7.28 25.48 -1.42
N ASP A 194 7.26 26.80 -1.27
CA ASP A 194 7.48 27.44 0.02
C ASP A 194 6.37 27.06 0.99
N CYS A 195 6.74 26.63 2.21
CA CYS A 195 5.80 26.15 3.23
C CYS A 195 4.80 27.23 3.70
N GLY A 196 5.08 28.50 3.44
CA GLY A 196 4.19 29.64 3.72
C GLY A 196 3.12 29.86 2.66
N LYS A 197 3.26 29.26 1.48
CA LYS A 197 2.20 29.33 0.46
C LYS A 197 0.96 28.56 0.88
N ARG A 198 -0.15 28.84 0.21
CA ARG A 198 -1.45 28.31 0.59
C ARG A 198 -1.94 27.29 -0.45
N HIS A 199 -2.08 26.03 -0.02
CA HIS A 199 -2.71 24.95 -0.76
C HIS A 199 -3.81 24.31 0.08
N LEU A 200 -4.62 23.44 -0.51
CA LEU A 200 -5.57 22.62 0.21
C LEU A 200 -4.83 21.61 1.10
N CYS A 201 -5.51 20.94 2.02
CA CYS A 201 -4.89 19.94 2.88
C CYS A 201 -5.51 18.55 2.64
N ILE A 202 -4.68 17.51 2.68
CA ILE A 202 -5.16 16.13 2.78
C ILE A 202 -4.69 15.56 4.11
N CYS A 203 -5.63 15.10 4.92
CA CYS A 203 -5.38 14.35 6.13
C CYS A 203 -5.70 12.86 5.92
N GLU A 204 -5.16 11.99 6.76
CA GLU A 204 -5.42 10.55 6.69
C GLU A 204 -5.78 9.96 8.05
N LYS A 205 -6.50 8.84 8.03
CA LYS A 205 -6.76 8.00 9.20
C LYS A 205 -6.89 6.54 8.78
N GLY A 206 -6.31 5.64 9.58
CA GLY A 206 -6.55 4.20 9.47
C GLY A 206 -8.00 3.86 9.81
N ILE A 207 -8.57 2.88 9.12
CA ILE A 207 -9.93 2.41 9.38
C ILE A 207 -9.90 1.47 10.59
N GLU A 208 -10.32 1.96 11.74
CA GLU A 208 -10.68 1.13 12.90
C GLU A 208 -12.20 0.87 12.95
N LYS A 209 -12.98 1.82 12.42
CA LYS A 209 -14.44 1.78 12.24
C LYS A 209 -14.80 2.69 11.06
N TYR A 210 -16.00 2.51 10.49
CA TYR A 210 -16.49 3.33 9.39
C TYR A 210 -16.38 4.83 9.71
N PRO A 211 -15.96 5.66 8.72
CA PRO A 211 -15.83 7.09 8.92
C PRO A 211 -17.17 7.71 9.35
N ALA A 212 -17.15 8.36 10.50
CA ALA A 212 -18.25 9.20 10.95
C ALA A 212 -18.00 10.65 10.50
N PRO A 213 -19.04 11.51 10.45
CA PRO A 213 -18.86 12.95 10.26
C PRO A 213 -17.84 13.49 11.26
N LEU A 214 -16.89 14.30 10.77
CA LEU A 214 -15.84 14.87 11.61
C LEU A 214 -16.31 16.21 12.16
N CYS A 215 -16.38 16.28 13.47
CA CYS A 215 -16.65 17.52 14.20
C CYS A 215 -15.39 18.03 14.85
N SER A 216 -15.17 19.36 14.86
CA SER A 216 -14.08 19.97 15.60
C SER A 216 -14.19 19.63 17.10
N ALA A 217 -13.06 19.39 17.78
CA ALA A 217 -13.06 19.07 19.20
C ALA A 217 -13.70 20.17 20.08
N ASN A 218 -13.62 21.43 19.62
CA ASN A 218 -14.23 22.57 20.32
C ASN A 218 -15.75 22.62 20.23
N GLU A 219 -16.37 21.94 19.26
CA GLU A 219 -17.81 21.95 19.07
C GLU A 219 -18.51 20.75 19.75
N ARG A 220 -17.75 19.71 20.13
CA ARG A 220 -18.29 18.54 20.85
C ARG A 220 -18.80 18.88 22.27
N SER A 221 -18.30 19.97 22.84
CA SER A 221 -18.72 20.41 24.19
C SER A 221 -20.06 21.14 24.23
N GLN A 222 -20.57 21.60 23.09
CA GLN A 222 -21.84 22.37 23.02
C GLN A 222 -23.05 21.54 22.58
N SER A 223 -22.85 20.34 22.05
CA SER A 223 -23.96 19.46 21.62
C SER A 223 -24.39 18.44 22.67
N ALA A 224 -23.90 18.56 23.92
CA ALA A 224 -24.25 17.68 25.05
C ALA A 224 -25.02 18.39 26.17
N LEU A 225 -25.83 19.43 25.83
CA LEU A 225 -26.77 20.09 26.72
C LEU A 225 -28.19 20.01 26.17
#